data_5b8edb12c0efde84e2628474759dd907
#
_entry.id   5b8edb12c0efde84e2628474759dd907
#
_cell.length_a   1.000
_cell.length_b   1.000
_cell.length_c   1.000
_cell.angle_alpha   90.00
_cell.angle_beta   90.00
_cell.angle_gamma   90.00
#
_symmetry.space_group_name_H-M   'P 1'
#
loop_
_entity.id
_entity.type
_entity.pdbx_description
1 polymer ?
#
loop_
_entity_poly.entity_id
_entity_poly.type
_entity_poly.pdbx_seq_one_letter_code
_entity_poly.pdbx_strand_id
1 'polypeptide(L)'
;MAQKRMFDKTITNSDDFLGMPDSSQNLYFHLSMNADDDGFVNNWKSIMRMTGHKEDDLKVLSAKQFIIPFDTGVIVIKHWRVNNYLRSDRYTETKFKDEMNKLELDDSLVYQLATNGKPRLDKIRLDKNRLDNKEQKKYFDDEKLNEIFVEFLQLRKKLKAVNSDRAINSLLNTLNKYDDETKYKMIENSIRNSWKDVYEIKTRKETKYEETQRKIEEWLKDE
;
A
#
# COMPACT_ATOMS: atom_id res chain seq x y z
N MET A 1 -1.06 20.66 0.65
CA MET A 1 -1.05 20.02 -0.69
C MET A 1 0.38 19.77 -1.13
N ALA A 2 0.64 18.63 -1.76
CA ALA A 2 1.95 18.35 -2.35
C ALA A 2 2.24 19.32 -3.50
N GLN A 3 3.42 19.93 -3.50
CA GLN A 3 3.82 20.90 -4.56
C GLN A 3 4.35 20.21 -5.82
N LYS A 4 4.57 18.90 -5.79
CA LYS A 4 5.09 18.11 -6.92
C LYS A 4 4.08 17.03 -7.28
N ARG A 5 3.88 16.83 -8.59
CA ARG A 5 3.06 15.76 -9.16
C ARG A 5 3.94 14.85 -10.02
N MET A 6 3.58 13.58 -10.09
CA MET A 6 4.29 12.59 -10.89
C MET A 6 3.44 12.19 -12.09
N PHE A 7 4.11 11.72 -13.14
CA PHE A 7 3.48 11.20 -14.35
C PHE A 7 4.12 9.85 -14.68
N ASP A 8 3.28 8.86 -14.91
CA ASP A 8 3.73 7.54 -15.31
C ASP A 8 3.97 7.51 -16.82
N LYS A 9 5.11 6.91 -17.22
CA LYS A 9 5.48 6.77 -18.63
C LYS A 9 4.52 5.87 -19.41
N THR A 10 3.86 4.92 -18.75
CA THR A 10 2.87 4.06 -19.40
C THR A 10 1.66 4.85 -19.88
N ILE A 11 1.34 5.98 -19.22
CA ILE A 11 0.28 6.88 -19.60
C ILE A 11 0.77 7.91 -20.64
N THR A 12 1.87 8.62 -20.32
CA THR A 12 2.34 9.75 -21.15
C THR A 12 3.02 9.32 -22.46
N ASN A 13 3.47 8.08 -22.57
CA ASN A 13 4.04 7.50 -23.78
C ASN A 13 3.06 6.57 -24.51
N SER A 14 1.79 6.50 -24.07
CA SER A 14 0.80 5.71 -24.78
C SER A 14 0.44 6.33 -26.15
N ASP A 15 0.10 5.51 -27.13
CA ASP A 15 -0.32 5.99 -28.45
C ASP A 15 -1.55 6.91 -28.34
N ASP A 16 -2.45 6.62 -27.40
CA ASP A 16 -3.62 7.47 -27.12
C ASP A 16 -3.24 8.85 -26.61
N PHE A 17 -2.23 8.95 -25.76
CA PHE A 17 -1.74 10.23 -25.26
C PHE A 17 -1.00 11.00 -26.34
N LEU A 18 -0.02 10.37 -27.00
CA LEU A 18 0.82 10.97 -28.02
C LEU A 18 0.04 11.32 -29.30
N GLY A 19 -1.05 10.62 -29.57
CA GLY A 19 -1.97 10.91 -30.69
C GLY A 19 -2.91 12.10 -30.44
N MET A 20 -2.90 12.74 -29.26
CA MET A 20 -3.67 13.96 -28.99
C MET A 20 -2.93 15.19 -29.53
N PRO A 21 -3.66 16.29 -29.84
CA PRO A 21 -3.04 17.59 -30.10
C PRO A 21 -2.14 18.03 -28.94
N ASP A 22 -1.01 18.67 -29.24
CA ASP A 22 -0.05 19.15 -28.22
C ASP A 22 -0.72 20.04 -27.17
N SER A 23 -1.71 20.86 -27.59
CA SER A 23 -2.50 21.69 -26.67
C SER A 23 -3.28 20.85 -25.64
N SER A 24 -3.88 19.75 -26.09
CA SER A 24 -4.62 18.84 -25.19
C SER A 24 -3.66 18.10 -24.24
N GLN A 25 -2.50 17.63 -24.74
CA GLN A 25 -1.46 17.03 -23.89
C GLN A 25 -0.96 18.04 -22.83
N ASN A 26 -0.70 19.28 -23.23
CA ASN A 26 -0.27 20.36 -22.34
C ASN A 26 -1.34 20.67 -21.28
N LEU A 27 -2.62 20.75 -21.69
CA LEU A 27 -3.72 20.94 -20.75
C LEU A 27 -3.79 19.83 -19.70
N TYR A 28 -3.57 18.56 -20.07
CA TYR A 28 -3.53 17.45 -19.12
C TYR A 28 -2.50 17.65 -18.01
N PHE A 29 -1.30 18.13 -18.36
CA PHE A 29 -0.27 18.44 -17.36
C PHE A 29 -0.68 19.58 -16.43
N HIS A 30 -1.28 20.66 -16.97
CA HIS A 30 -1.75 21.79 -16.18
C HIS A 30 -2.89 21.39 -15.23
N LEU A 31 -3.84 20.59 -15.68
CA LEU A 31 -4.92 20.08 -14.85
C LEU A 31 -4.36 19.19 -13.73
N SER A 32 -3.45 18.27 -14.08
CA SER A 32 -2.83 17.36 -13.10
C SER A 32 -2.02 18.12 -12.05
N MET A 33 -1.30 19.18 -12.41
CA MET A 33 -0.55 20.01 -11.46
C MET A 33 -1.45 20.74 -10.46
N ASN A 34 -2.69 21.06 -10.84
CA ASN A 34 -3.66 21.78 -10.02
C ASN A 34 -4.70 20.88 -9.34
N ALA A 35 -4.61 19.58 -9.55
CA ALA A 35 -5.51 18.61 -8.92
C ALA A 35 -5.23 18.46 -7.42
N ASP A 36 -6.27 18.14 -6.67
CA ASP A 36 -6.11 17.73 -5.26
C ASP A 36 -5.42 16.36 -5.13
N ASP A 37 -5.35 15.84 -3.92
CA ASP A 37 -4.63 14.59 -3.65
C ASP A 37 -5.38 13.33 -4.11
N ASP A 38 -6.61 13.48 -4.55
CA ASP A 38 -7.43 12.44 -5.19
C ASP A 38 -7.62 12.65 -6.70
N GLY A 39 -7.04 13.70 -7.26
CA GLY A 39 -7.07 13.98 -8.70
C GLY A 39 -8.23 14.85 -9.16
N PHE A 40 -8.98 15.47 -8.23
CA PHE A 40 -10.09 16.34 -8.56
C PHE A 40 -9.65 17.77 -8.87
N VAL A 41 -10.27 18.38 -9.90
CA VAL A 41 -10.03 19.75 -10.33
C VAL A 41 -11.36 20.46 -10.47
N ASN A 42 -11.60 21.48 -9.64
CA ASN A 42 -12.81 22.30 -9.69
C ASN A 42 -12.63 23.62 -10.44
N ASN A 43 -11.40 24.09 -10.55
CA ASN A 43 -11.04 25.39 -11.13
C ASN A 43 -10.49 25.28 -12.57
N TRP A 44 -10.81 24.20 -13.28
CA TRP A 44 -10.28 23.91 -14.62
C TRP A 44 -10.55 25.05 -15.61
N LYS A 45 -11.71 25.76 -15.53
CA LYS A 45 -12.01 26.93 -16.36
C LYS A 45 -11.00 28.07 -16.17
N SER A 46 -10.56 28.27 -14.92
CA SER A 46 -9.56 29.30 -14.61
C SER A 46 -8.18 28.86 -15.10
N ILE A 47 -7.84 27.59 -14.98
CA ILE A 47 -6.59 27.01 -15.51
C ILE A 47 -6.55 27.22 -17.02
N MET A 48 -7.59 26.82 -17.73
CA MET A 48 -7.66 26.98 -19.19
C MET A 48 -7.49 28.45 -19.64
N ARG A 49 -8.14 29.41 -18.95
CA ARG A 49 -7.97 30.83 -19.24
C ARG A 49 -6.54 31.31 -19.00
N MET A 50 -5.91 30.89 -17.92
CA MET A 50 -4.53 31.27 -17.57
C MET A 50 -3.51 30.68 -18.55
N THR A 51 -3.78 29.50 -19.09
CA THR A 51 -2.86 28.78 -19.97
C THR A 51 -3.20 28.93 -21.46
N GLY A 52 -4.29 29.63 -21.79
CA GLY A 52 -4.70 29.91 -23.18
C GLY A 52 -5.34 28.71 -23.91
N HIS A 53 -5.76 27.68 -23.19
CA HIS A 53 -6.40 26.50 -23.76
C HIS A 53 -7.87 26.74 -24.10
N LYS A 54 -8.36 26.00 -25.10
CA LYS A 54 -9.74 26.08 -25.59
C LYS A 54 -10.57 24.91 -25.03
N GLU A 55 -11.90 25.05 -25.08
CA GLU A 55 -12.82 24.00 -24.67
C GLU A 55 -12.66 22.70 -25.48
N ASP A 56 -12.21 22.81 -26.74
CA ASP A 56 -11.97 21.64 -27.58
C ASP A 56 -10.82 20.76 -27.04
N ASP A 57 -9.80 21.35 -26.40
CA ASP A 57 -8.73 20.61 -25.75
C ASP A 57 -9.29 19.76 -24.60
N LEU A 58 -10.24 20.31 -23.81
CA LEU A 58 -10.90 19.57 -22.73
C LEU A 58 -11.79 18.46 -23.27
N LYS A 59 -12.51 18.71 -24.39
CA LYS A 59 -13.34 17.68 -25.04
C LYS A 59 -12.49 16.52 -25.55
N VAL A 60 -11.31 16.77 -26.11
CA VAL A 60 -10.37 15.73 -26.53
C VAL A 60 -9.93 14.89 -25.34
N LEU A 61 -9.54 15.51 -24.22
CA LEU A 61 -9.17 14.78 -23.00
C LEU A 61 -10.30 13.92 -22.46
N SER A 62 -11.54 14.42 -22.52
CA SER A 62 -12.71 13.67 -22.10
C SER A 62 -13.03 12.52 -23.07
N ALA A 63 -13.00 12.75 -24.39
CA ALA A 63 -13.26 11.76 -25.41
C ALA A 63 -12.23 10.62 -25.40
N LYS A 64 -10.95 10.95 -25.16
CA LYS A 64 -9.85 10.01 -25.00
C LYS A 64 -9.77 9.41 -23.58
N GLN A 65 -10.73 9.75 -22.71
CA GLN A 65 -10.84 9.23 -21.35
C GLN A 65 -9.62 9.50 -20.44
N PHE A 66 -8.94 10.61 -20.59
CA PHE A 66 -7.91 11.07 -19.65
C PHE A 66 -8.50 11.81 -18.46
N ILE A 67 -9.71 12.32 -18.59
CA ILE A 67 -10.48 12.97 -17.53
C ILE A 67 -11.91 12.42 -17.51
N ILE A 68 -12.55 12.48 -16.33
CA ILE A 68 -13.97 12.19 -16.15
C ILE A 68 -14.64 13.47 -15.66
N PRO A 69 -15.52 14.10 -16.46
CA PRO A 69 -16.29 15.26 -16.03
C PRO A 69 -17.52 14.81 -15.24
N PHE A 70 -17.91 15.61 -14.23
CA PHE A 70 -19.14 15.47 -13.46
C PHE A 70 -20.10 16.61 -13.73
N ASP A 71 -21.40 16.35 -13.58
CA ASP A 71 -22.46 17.36 -13.76
C ASP A 71 -22.33 18.56 -12.80
N THR A 72 -21.66 18.36 -11.68
CA THR A 72 -21.34 19.43 -10.70
C THR A 72 -20.29 20.43 -11.20
N GLY A 73 -19.73 20.18 -12.38
CA GLY A 73 -18.68 21.02 -12.98
C GLY A 73 -17.28 20.74 -12.45
N VAL A 74 -17.11 19.66 -11.68
CA VAL A 74 -15.82 19.15 -11.24
C VAL A 74 -15.34 18.12 -12.25
N ILE A 75 -14.03 18.01 -12.45
CA ILE A 75 -13.43 16.94 -13.23
C ILE A 75 -12.45 16.14 -12.38
N VAL A 76 -12.22 14.88 -12.71
CA VAL A 76 -11.19 14.05 -12.09
C VAL A 76 -10.23 13.53 -13.16
N ILE A 77 -8.95 13.48 -12.83
CA ILE A 77 -7.92 12.86 -13.68
C ILE A 77 -8.08 11.35 -13.58
N LYS A 78 -8.43 10.70 -14.68
CA LYS A 78 -8.76 9.26 -14.69
C LYS A 78 -7.59 8.37 -14.22
N HIS A 79 -6.37 8.68 -14.63
CA HIS A 79 -5.15 7.93 -14.31
C HIS A 79 -4.42 8.47 -13.07
N TRP A 80 -5.13 9.19 -12.18
CA TRP A 80 -4.52 9.87 -11.05
C TRP A 80 -3.72 8.95 -10.14
N ARG A 81 -4.29 7.82 -9.77
CA ARG A 81 -3.67 6.85 -8.85
C ARG A 81 -2.51 6.08 -9.50
N VAL A 82 -2.49 5.98 -10.82
CA VAL A 82 -1.35 5.44 -11.57
C VAL A 82 -0.19 6.44 -11.55
N ASN A 83 -0.50 7.71 -11.79
CA ASN A 83 0.49 8.77 -11.86
C ASN A 83 1.06 9.16 -10.48
N ASN A 84 0.23 9.17 -9.44
CA ASN A 84 0.58 9.77 -8.16
C ASN A 84 0.44 8.79 -7.01
N TYR A 85 1.56 8.56 -6.34
CA TYR A 85 1.61 7.88 -5.07
C TYR A 85 1.83 8.89 -3.94
N LEU A 86 0.84 9.01 -3.04
CA LEU A 86 0.93 9.90 -1.89
C LEU A 86 1.06 9.08 -0.60
N ARG A 87 2.05 9.43 0.20
CA ARG A 87 2.21 8.84 1.53
C ARG A 87 1.06 9.28 2.43
N SER A 88 0.59 8.37 3.27
CA SER A 88 -0.56 8.61 4.17
C SER A 88 -0.37 9.79 5.14
N ASP A 89 0.90 10.13 5.47
CA ASP A 89 1.26 11.26 6.33
C ASP A 89 1.08 12.62 5.65
N ARG A 90 0.96 12.66 4.33
CA ARG A 90 0.82 13.89 3.51
C ARG A 90 -0.49 13.95 2.73
N TYR A 91 -1.26 12.89 2.76
CA TYR A 91 -2.51 12.79 2.03
C TYR A 91 -3.62 13.59 2.72
N THR A 92 -4.31 14.39 1.93
CA THR A 92 -5.51 15.12 2.33
C THR A 92 -6.67 14.65 1.46
N GLU A 93 -7.70 14.09 2.10
CA GLU A 93 -8.89 13.61 1.41
C GLU A 93 -9.58 14.75 0.64
N THR A 94 -10.09 14.42 -0.55
CA THR A 94 -10.84 15.37 -1.38
C THR A 94 -12.07 15.91 -0.66
N LYS A 95 -12.47 17.13 -1.03
CA LYS A 95 -13.75 17.72 -0.57
C LYS A 95 -14.94 17.23 -1.41
N PHE A 96 -14.69 16.63 -2.58
CA PHE A 96 -15.70 16.18 -3.55
C PHE A 96 -16.12 14.73 -3.28
N LYS A 97 -16.70 14.52 -2.09
CA LYS A 97 -17.06 13.16 -1.61
C LYS A 97 -18.18 12.53 -2.42
N ASP A 98 -19.11 13.33 -2.91
CA ASP A 98 -20.24 12.81 -3.70
C ASP A 98 -19.80 12.34 -5.08
N GLU A 99 -18.84 13.05 -5.70
CA GLU A 99 -18.23 12.65 -6.96
C GLU A 99 -17.31 11.44 -6.74
N MET A 100 -16.53 11.43 -5.66
CA MET A 100 -15.68 10.30 -5.30
C MET A 100 -16.49 9.03 -5.09
N ASN A 101 -17.68 9.11 -4.50
CA ASN A 101 -18.58 7.97 -4.30
C ASN A 101 -19.14 7.40 -5.61
N LYS A 102 -19.07 8.15 -6.72
CA LYS A 102 -19.48 7.69 -8.05
C LYS A 102 -18.34 7.01 -8.81
N LEU A 103 -17.15 6.94 -8.24
CA LEU A 103 -15.97 6.36 -8.86
C LEU A 103 -15.64 4.99 -8.25
N GLU A 104 -15.16 4.12 -9.10
CA GLU A 104 -14.52 2.85 -8.72
C GLU A 104 -13.09 2.84 -9.26
N LEU A 105 -12.18 2.16 -8.56
CA LEU A 105 -10.84 1.86 -9.08
C LEU A 105 -10.84 0.47 -9.69
N ASP A 106 -10.36 0.36 -10.91
CA ASP A 106 -10.07 -0.93 -11.51
C ASP A 106 -8.77 -1.55 -10.96
N ASP A 107 -8.45 -2.75 -11.41
CA ASP A 107 -7.24 -3.46 -10.96
C ASP A 107 -5.94 -2.75 -11.39
N SER A 108 -6.02 -1.86 -12.38
CA SER A 108 -4.90 -1.03 -12.86
C SER A 108 -4.82 0.33 -12.17
N LEU A 109 -5.60 0.59 -11.10
CA LEU A 109 -5.67 1.86 -10.37
C LEU A 109 -6.22 3.03 -11.20
N VAL A 110 -7.01 2.73 -12.23
CA VAL A 110 -7.65 3.74 -13.08
C VAL A 110 -9.07 3.99 -12.57
N TYR A 111 -9.48 5.26 -12.46
CA TYR A 111 -10.83 5.62 -12.09
C TYR A 111 -11.82 5.25 -13.20
N GLN A 112 -12.93 4.64 -12.82
CA GLN A 112 -14.09 4.34 -13.67
C GLN A 112 -15.36 4.87 -13.00
N LEU A 113 -16.37 5.24 -13.79
CA LEU A 113 -17.69 5.52 -13.23
C LEU A 113 -18.32 4.22 -12.75
N ALA A 114 -18.83 4.21 -11.52
CA ALA A 114 -19.52 3.06 -10.94
C ALA A 114 -20.77 2.71 -11.74
N THR A 115 -20.82 1.51 -12.31
CA THR A 115 -21.93 1.05 -13.15
C THR A 115 -23.17 0.63 -12.37
N ASN A 116 -23.06 0.39 -11.07
CA ASN A 116 -24.15 -0.10 -10.21
C ASN A 116 -24.10 0.55 -8.83
N GLY A 117 -24.49 1.79 -8.69
CA GLY A 117 -24.97 2.49 -7.47
C GLY A 117 -24.51 2.07 -6.06
N LYS A 118 -23.53 1.20 -5.92
CA LYS A 118 -22.90 0.82 -4.64
C LYS A 118 -21.47 1.32 -4.63
N PRO A 119 -21.16 2.34 -3.84
CA PRO A 119 -19.78 2.78 -3.69
C PRO A 119 -18.95 1.65 -3.07
N ARG A 120 -17.98 1.14 -3.80
CA ARG A 120 -16.90 0.30 -3.23
C ARG A 120 -15.83 1.20 -2.59
N LEU A 121 -16.24 1.91 -1.55
CA LEU A 121 -15.35 2.73 -0.71
C LEU A 121 -14.23 1.89 -0.06
N ASP A 122 -14.41 0.58 0.06
CA ASP A 122 -13.47 -0.29 0.75
C ASP A 122 -12.14 -0.45 -0.01
N LYS A 123 -12.13 -0.35 -1.35
CA LYS A 123 -10.88 -0.42 -2.13
C LYS A 123 -10.05 0.86 -2.05
N ILE A 124 -10.67 2.02 -1.86
CA ILE A 124 -9.95 3.32 -1.79
C ILE A 124 -9.18 3.47 -0.47
N ARG A 125 -9.65 2.82 0.60
CA ARG A 125 -8.93 2.76 1.90
C ARG A 125 -7.81 1.73 1.96
N LEU A 126 -7.73 0.83 0.98
CA LEU A 126 -6.75 -0.26 0.95
C LEU A 126 -5.33 0.16 0.51
N ASP A 127 -5.13 1.40 0.07
CA ASP A 127 -3.78 1.90 -0.24
C ASP A 127 -2.85 2.05 0.98
N LYS A 128 -3.36 1.81 2.20
CA LYS A 128 -2.47 1.66 3.36
C LYS A 128 -1.57 0.42 3.28
N ASN A 129 -1.96 -0.59 2.48
CA ASN A 129 -1.25 -1.87 2.41
C ASN A 129 -0.55 -2.14 1.06
N ARG A 130 -0.70 -1.27 0.04
CA ARG A 130 -0.12 -1.54 -1.29
C ARG A 130 1.37 -1.24 -1.45
N LEU A 131 2.00 -0.65 -0.43
CA LEU A 131 3.48 -0.66 -0.36
C LEU A 131 4.05 -2.04 -0.02
N ASP A 132 3.21 -2.97 0.46
CA ASP A 132 3.64 -4.30 0.88
C ASP A 132 3.10 -5.45 0.00
N ASN A 133 2.22 -5.19 -0.99
CA ASN A 133 1.83 -6.18 -1.98
C ASN A 133 2.72 -6.15 -3.25
N LYS A 134 4.02 -6.14 -3.10
CA LYS A 134 4.81 -7.20 -3.74
C LYS A 134 4.27 -8.49 -3.12
N GLU A 135 3.75 -9.41 -3.95
CA GLU A 135 3.30 -10.75 -3.62
C GLU A 135 3.62 -11.08 -2.17
N GLN A 136 2.61 -11.36 -1.32
CA GLN A 136 2.91 -11.85 0.03
C GLN A 136 3.78 -13.08 -0.20
N LYS A 137 5.10 -12.88 -0.15
CA LYS A 137 6.05 -13.97 -0.22
C LYS A 137 5.64 -14.89 0.90
N LYS A 138 5.05 -16.02 0.56
CA LYS A 138 4.71 -17.04 1.52
C LYS A 138 6.03 -17.63 2.02
N TYR A 139 6.41 -17.28 3.23
CA TYR A 139 7.65 -17.71 3.85
C TYR A 139 7.50 -19.06 4.56
N PHE A 140 6.30 -19.35 5.04
CA PHE A 140 5.95 -20.58 5.76
C PHE A 140 4.62 -21.12 5.24
N ASP A 141 4.44 -22.45 5.30
CA ASP A 141 3.19 -23.11 4.90
C ASP A 141 2.07 -22.90 5.93
N ASP A 142 2.41 -22.80 7.20
CA ASP A 142 1.48 -22.43 8.25
C ASP A 142 1.12 -20.94 8.14
N GLU A 143 -0.20 -20.66 8.06
CA GLU A 143 -0.73 -19.31 7.83
C GLU A 143 -0.43 -18.38 9.01
N LYS A 144 -0.59 -18.87 10.26
CA LYS A 144 -0.33 -18.07 11.47
C LYS A 144 1.14 -17.74 11.64
N LEU A 145 2.00 -18.71 11.33
CA LEU A 145 3.46 -18.51 11.38
C LEU A 145 3.89 -17.51 10.28
N ASN A 146 3.27 -17.58 9.11
CA ASN A 146 3.55 -16.64 8.02
C ASN A 146 3.09 -15.22 8.38
N GLU A 147 1.91 -15.06 8.98
CA GLU A 147 1.39 -13.75 9.41
C GLU A 147 2.31 -13.08 10.44
N ILE A 148 2.68 -13.80 11.51
CA ILE A 148 3.55 -13.23 12.56
C ILE A 148 4.96 -12.91 12.03
N PHE A 149 5.46 -13.68 11.05
CA PHE A 149 6.75 -13.38 10.42
C PHE A 149 6.69 -12.12 9.56
N VAL A 150 5.61 -11.92 8.82
CA VAL A 150 5.36 -10.69 8.05
C VAL A 150 5.26 -9.48 9.01
N GLU A 151 4.57 -9.62 10.14
CA GLU A 151 4.50 -8.58 11.17
C GLU A 151 5.90 -8.24 11.72
N PHE A 152 6.71 -9.25 11.99
CA PHE A 152 8.10 -9.05 12.41
C PHE A 152 8.93 -8.30 11.37
N LEU A 153 8.80 -8.61 10.09
CA LEU A 153 9.48 -7.86 9.01
C LEU A 153 9.03 -6.40 8.94
N GLN A 154 7.75 -6.12 9.22
CA GLN A 154 7.26 -4.74 9.32
C GLN A 154 7.85 -4.00 10.53
N LEU A 155 7.96 -4.67 11.69
CA LEU A 155 8.62 -4.11 12.86
C LEU A 155 10.09 -3.80 12.56
N ARG A 156 10.82 -4.74 11.93
CA ARG A 156 12.21 -4.53 11.51
C ARG A 156 12.37 -3.27 10.64
N LYS A 157 11.43 -3.04 9.72
CA LYS A 157 11.39 -1.84 8.87
C LYS A 157 11.21 -0.56 9.70
N LYS A 158 10.31 -0.58 10.70
CA LYS A 158 10.12 0.53 11.64
C LYS A 158 11.40 0.81 12.46
N LEU A 159 12.13 -0.25 12.83
CA LEU A 159 13.40 -0.17 13.55
C LEU A 159 14.60 0.20 12.65
N LYS A 160 14.36 0.56 11.38
CA LYS A 160 15.38 0.86 10.37
C LYS A 160 16.39 -0.31 10.16
N ALA A 161 15.95 -1.55 10.32
CA ALA A 161 16.73 -2.73 9.96
C ALA A 161 16.55 -3.04 8.47
N VAL A 162 17.61 -3.57 7.86
CA VAL A 162 17.61 -3.92 6.43
C VAL A 162 16.85 -5.25 6.24
N ASN A 163 15.83 -5.25 5.38
CA ASN A 163 15.08 -6.42 4.95
C ASN A 163 15.44 -6.80 3.50
N SER A 164 16.75 -6.93 3.20
CA SER A 164 17.19 -7.49 1.93
C SER A 164 16.89 -8.98 1.86
N ASP A 165 16.80 -9.55 0.64
CA ASP A 165 16.58 -10.99 0.47
C ASP A 165 17.63 -11.82 1.22
N ARG A 166 18.88 -11.38 1.28
CA ARG A 166 19.95 -12.02 2.05
C ARG A 166 19.67 -12.00 3.56
N ALA A 167 19.19 -10.88 4.09
CA ALA A 167 18.87 -10.75 5.51
C ALA A 167 17.65 -11.62 5.88
N ILE A 168 16.63 -11.64 5.02
CA ILE A 168 15.44 -12.48 5.21
C ILE A 168 15.82 -13.96 5.16
N ASN A 169 16.63 -14.37 4.19
CA ASN A 169 17.11 -15.76 4.10
C ASN A 169 17.93 -16.17 5.33
N SER A 170 18.72 -15.24 5.92
CA SER A 170 19.44 -15.53 7.17
C SER A 170 18.48 -15.79 8.34
N LEU A 171 17.41 -15.01 8.46
CA LEU A 171 16.36 -15.22 9.48
C LEU A 171 15.66 -16.57 9.28
N LEU A 172 15.28 -16.89 8.03
CA LEU A 172 14.63 -18.15 7.70
C LEU A 172 15.54 -19.35 8.00
N ASN A 173 16.83 -19.26 7.67
CA ASN A 173 17.80 -20.30 7.99
C ASN A 173 17.96 -20.52 9.51
N THR A 174 17.84 -19.47 10.30
CA THR A 174 17.86 -19.57 11.76
C THR A 174 16.57 -20.23 12.27
N LEU A 175 15.42 -19.81 11.80
CA LEU A 175 14.11 -20.34 12.21
C LEU A 175 13.91 -21.79 11.76
N ASN A 176 14.34 -22.17 10.56
CA ASN A 176 14.15 -23.54 10.01
C ASN A 176 14.87 -24.64 10.76
N LYS A 177 15.66 -24.33 11.78
CA LYS A 177 16.27 -25.29 12.68
C LYS A 177 15.31 -25.79 13.76
N TYR A 178 14.15 -25.17 13.89
CA TYR A 178 13.18 -25.39 14.98
C TYR A 178 11.83 -25.82 14.42
N ASP A 179 11.00 -26.43 15.27
CA ASP A 179 9.60 -26.71 14.97
C ASP A 179 8.75 -25.44 14.91
N ASP A 180 7.57 -25.51 14.31
CA ASP A 180 6.75 -24.34 14.03
C ASP A 180 6.26 -23.62 15.29
N GLU A 181 6.01 -24.35 16.38
CA GLU A 181 5.64 -23.74 17.67
C GLU A 181 6.80 -22.93 18.27
N THR A 182 8.02 -23.47 18.19
CA THR A 182 9.23 -22.77 18.66
C THR A 182 9.54 -21.57 17.78
N LYS A 183 9.40 -21.67 16.43
CA LYS A 183 9.54 -20.56 15.51
C LYS A 183 8.59 -19.41 15.88
N TYR A 184 7.31 -19.73 16.12
CA TYR A 184 6.30 -18.76 16.50
C TYR A 184 6.71 -18.02 17.78
N LYS A 185 7.09 -18.74 18.84
CA LYS A 185 7.54 -18.16 20.12
C LYS A 185 8.79 -17.29 19.95
N MET A 186 9.74 -17.70 19.11
CA MET A 186 10.96 -16.89 18.82
C MET A 186 10.62 -15.57 18.15
N ILE A 187 9.72 -15.60 17.18
CA ILE A 187 9.28 -14.39 16.45
C ILE A 187 8.48 -13.49 17.40
N GLU A 188 7.53 -14.04 18.16
CA GLU A 188 6.71 -13.32 19.14
C GLU A 188 7.59 -12.59 20.18
N ASN A 189 8.60 -13.29 20.72
CA ASN A 189 9.54 -12.67 21.65
C ASN A 189 10.33 -11.53 21.02
N SER A 190 10.71 -11.68 19.76
CA SER A 190 11.42 -10.63 19.02
C SER A 190 10.54 -9.40 18.77
N ILE A 191 9.26 -9.60 18.49
CA ILE A 191 8.27 -8.52 18.37
C ILE A 191 8.07 -7.82 19.71
N ARG A 192 7.81 -8.59 20.78
CA ARG A 192 7.58 -8.07 22.14
C ARG A 192 8.72 -7.19 22.63
N ASN A 193 9.96 -7.62 22.37
CA ASN A 193 11.15 -6.93 22.82
C ASN A 193 11.71 -5.91 21.81
N SER A 194 11.01 -5.72 20.66
CA SER A 194 11.45 -4.83 19.58
C SER A 194 12.86 -5.16 19.08
N TRP A 195 13.19 -6.42 18.94
CA TRP A 195 14.49 -6.86 18.46
C TRP A 195 14.56 -6.81 16.92
N LYS A 196 15.78 -6.60 16.43
CA LYS A 196 16.06 -6.60 14.98
C LYS A 196 16.37 -7.97 14.42
N ASP A 197 16.51 -9.00 15.27
CA ASP A 197 16.86 -10.36 14.89
C ASP A 197 16.03 -11.37 15.70
N VAL A 198 16.06 -12.65 15.32
CA VAL A 198 15.44 -13.75 16.04
C VAL A 198 16.49 -14.47 16.87
N TYR A 199 16.14 -14.77 18.13
CA TYR A 199 17.04 -15.42 19.08
C TYR A 199 16.43 -16.68 19.65
N GLU A 200 17.29 -17.64 19.95
CA GLU A 200 16.89 -18.90 20.60
C GLU A 200 16.22 -18.62 21.95
N ILE A 201 15.13 -19.32 22.20
CA ILE A 201 14.51 -19.31 23.52
C ILE A 201 15.40 -20.17 24.41
N LYS A 202 16.20 -19.56 25.28
CA LYS A 202 16.90 -20.28 26.33
C LYS A 202 15.84 -20.85 27.27
N THR A 203 15.50 -22.13 27.12
CA THR A 203 14.80 -22.83 28.16
C THR A 203 15.66 -22.75 29.41
N ARG A 204 15.11 -22.17 30.48
CA ARG A 204 15.76 -22.11 31.78
C ARG A 204 16.10 -23.57 32.12
N LYS A 205 17.39 -23.91 32.21
CA LYS A 205 17.79 -25.22 32.72
C LYS A 205 17.17 -25.34 34.09
N GLU A 206 16.43 -26.46 34.30
CA GLU A 206 15.93 -26.82 35.63
C GLU A 206 17.08 -26.68 36.63
N THR A 207 16.83 -25.96 37.71
CA THR A 207 17.80 -25.90 38.79
C THR A 207 17.90 -27.28 39.39
N LYS A 208 19.06 -27.67 39.97
CA LYS A 208 19.25 -28.95 40.68
C LYS A 208 18.14 -29.17 41.72
N TYR A 209 17.57 -28.11 42.25
CA TYR A 209 16.47 -28.17 43.21
C TYR A 209 15.16 -28.63 42.56
N GLU A 210 14.80 -28.05 41.40
CA GLU A 210 13.60 -28.41 40.64
C GLU A 210 13.68 -29.85 40.11
N GLU A 211 14.86 -30.28 39.66
CA GLU A 211 15.11 -31.67 39.23
C GLU A 211 14.96 -32.64 40.40
N THR A 212 15.42 -32.30 41.60
CA THR A 212 15.28 -33.12 42.80
C THR A 212 13.83 -33.19 43.25
N GLN A 213 13.09 -32.09 43.23
CA GLN A 213 11.65 -32.06 43.54
C GLN A 213 10.84 -32.95 42.60
N ARG A 214 11.09 -32.86 41.29
CA ARG A 214 10.41 -33.72 40.30
C ARG A 214 10.68 -35.18 40.53
N LYS A 215 11.92 -35.58 40.83
CA LYS A 215 12.27 -36.97 41.17
C LYS A 215 11.60 -37.45 42.44
N ILE A 216 11.43 -36.61 43.45
CA ILE A 216 10.69 -36.92 44.67
C ILE A 216 9.19 -37.09 44.37
N GLU A 217 8.59 -36.22 43.55
CA GLU A 217 7.18 -36.33 43.16
C GLU A 217 6.90 -37.58 42.28
N GLU A 218 7.83 -37.96 41.39
CA GLU A 218 7.74 -39.23 40.63
C GLU A 218 7.81 -40.43 41.55
N TRP A 219 8.73 -40.43 42.52
CA TRP A 219 8.87 -41.53 43.47
C TRP A 219 7.64 -41.69 44.39
N LEU A 220 6.99 -40.61 44.80
CA LEU A 220 5.76 -40.63 45.61
C LEU A 220 4.50 -41.05 44.82
N LYS A 221 4.54 -41.11 43.52
CA LYS A 221 3.42 -41.60 42.67
C LYS A 221 3.49 -43.08 42.37
N ASP A 222 4.64 -43.72 42.59
CA ASP A 222 4.86 -45.15 42.35
C ASP A 222 4.65 -46.00 43.61
N GLU A 223 4.17 -45.45 44.75
CA GLU A 223 3.63 -46.12 45.94
C GLU A 223 2.08 -46.04 45.96
#